data_02628e21e910e6810543d4f834020794
#
_entry.id   02628e21e910e6810543d4f834020794
#
_cell.length_a   1.000
_cell.length_b   1.000
_cell.length_c   1.000
_cell.angle_alpha   90.00
_cell.angle_beta   90.00
_cell.angle_gamma   90.00
#
_symmetry.space_group_name_H-M   'P 1'
#
loop_
_entity.id
_entity.type
_entity.pdbx_description
1 polymer ?
#
loop_
_entity_poly.entity_id
_entity_poly.type
_entity_poly.pdbx_seq_one_letter_code
_entity_poly.pdbx_strand_id
1 'polypeptide(L)'
;MARALFATGALAAAIGCACVAEAKDYLTDPRAQARGYSDAVITEGGKMVWLAGQTATVDDAGKSLAGDFDGQVRQLFRNLDRTLQKAGGRLSDIVQMTVFITDVRYGDRFTKLRHDILKDQFPGSAMITISGLAAPAAKIEIQGYAVIGDRPAK
;
A
#
# COMPACT_ATOMS: atom_id res chain seq x y z
N MET A 1 58.18 42.26 13.13
CA MET A 1 56.79 42.19 13.59
C MET A 1 56.01 41.22 12.62
N ALA A 2 55.81 39.97 13.00
CA ALA A 2 55.11 38.98 12.18
C ALA A 2 53.70 38.79 12.74
N ARG A 3 52.68 39.00 11.91
CA ARG A 3 51.26 38.75 12.23
C ARG A 3 50.93 37.32 11.83
N ALA A 4 50.55 36.51 12.79
CA ALA A 4 49.98 35.16 12.55
C ALA A 4 48.48 35.29 12.20
N LEU A 5 48.06 34.77 11.04
CA LEU A 5 46.65 34.58 10.68
C LEU A 5 46.20 33.22 11.25
N PHE A 6 45.21 33.26 12.12
CA PHE A 6 44.49 32.05 12.54
C PHE A 6 43.34 31.82 11.56
N ALA A 7 43.40 30.70 10.83
CA ALA A 7 42.30 30.21 10.01
C ALA A 7 41.36 29.35 10.88
N THR A 8 40.16 29.84 11.15
CA THR A 8 39.10 29.07 11.78
C THR A 8 38.39 28.24 10.74
N GLY A 9 38.67 26.92 10.72
CA GLY A 9 37.96 25.96 9.93
C GLY A 9 36.58 25.63 10.54
N ALA A 10 35.52 26.00 9.85
CA ALA A 10 34.16 25.60 10.22
C ALA A 10 33.94 24.11 9.82
N LEU A 11 33.79 23.26 10.83
CA LEU A 11 33.41 21.84 10.63
C LEU A 11 31.90 21.77 10.38
N ALA A 12 31.50 21.59 9.14
CA ALA A 12 30.10 21.35 8.77
C ALA A 12 29.72 19.89 9.17
N ALA A 13 28.95 19.75 10.25
CA ALA A 13 28.37 18.50 10.61
C ALA A 13 27.26 18.14 9.60
N ALA A 14 27.51 17.15 8.74
CA ALA A 14 26.47 16.55 7.90
C ALA A 14 25.50 15.77 8.80
N ILE A 15 24.31 16.33 9.03
CA ILE A 15 23.21 15.63 9.67
C ILE A 15 22.71 14.59 8.63
N GLY A 16 23.23 13.36 8.72
CA GLY A 16 22.71 12.23 7.98
C GLY A 16 21.27 11.98 8.44
N CYS A 17 20.31 12.22 7.55
CA CYS A 17 18.95 11.78 7.74
C CYS A 17 18.99 10.23 7.73
N ALA A 18 19.07 9.61 8.91
CA ALA A 18 18.88 8.19 9.05
C ALA A 18 17.44 7.89 8.62
N CYS A 19 17.28 7.27 7.46
CA CYS A 19 16.01 6.66 7.04
C CYS A 19 15.72 5.57 8.08
N VAL A 20 14.86 5.87 9.06
CA VAL A 20 14.38 4.87 10.01
C VAL A 20 13.56 3.88 9.18
N ALA A 21 14.03 2.65 9.08
CA ALA A 21 13.28 1.58 8.42
C ALA A 21 11.91 1.44 9.11
N GLU A 22 10.85 1.52 8.33
CA GLU A 22 9.49 1.26 8.81
C GLU A 22 9.43 -0.23 9.20
N ALA A 23 9.32 -0.51 10.48
CA ALA A 23 9.18 -1.87 10.96
C ALA A 23 7.70 -2.12 11.33
N LYS A 24 6.97 -2.65 10.36
CA LYS A 24 5.70 -3.33 10.59
C LYS A 24 6.00 -4.81 10.82
N ASP A 25 5.39 -5.40 11.83
CA ASP A 25 5.47 -6.83 12.04
C ASP A 25 4.33 -7.53 11.30
N TYR A 26 4.69 -8.44 10.40
CA TYR A 26 3.72 -9.21 9.61
C TYR A 26 3.58 -10.61 10.20
N LEU A 27 2.47 -10.88 10.87
CA LEU A 27 2.15 -12.23 11.32
C LEU A 27 1.57 -13.01 10.14
N THR A 28 2.31 -14.00 9.68
CA THR A 28 1.96 -14.76 8.48
C THR A 28 2.49 -16.20 8.55
N ASP A 29 1.90 -17.07 7.77
CA ASP A 29 2.35 -18.43 7.53
C ASP A 29 2.61 -18.69 6.04
N PRO A 30 3.19 -19.84 5.63
CA PRO A 30 3.45 -20.14 4.22
C PRO A 30 2.20 -20.12 3.33
N ARG A 31 1.02 -20.45 3.86
CA ARG A 31 -0.25 -20.43 3.13
C ARG A 31 -0.71 -18.99 2.90
N ALA A 32 -0.65 -18.15 3.92
CA ALA A 32 -1.02 -16.75 3.84
C ALA A 32 -0.09 -16.02 2.85
N GLN A 33 1.21 -16.25 2.94
CA GLN A 33 2.21 -15.70 2.02
C GLN A 33 1.95 -16.10 0.57
N ALA A 34 1.72 -17.40 0.29
CA ALA A 34 1.42 -17.88 -1.06
C ALA A 34 0.15 -17.23 -1.64
N ARG A 35 -0.77 -16.81 -0.79
CA ARG A 35 -2.01 -16.12 -1.17
C ARG A 35 -1.90 -14.59 -1.11
N GLY A 36 -0.74 -14.03 -0.77
CA GLY A 36 -0.46 -12.59 -0.76
C GLY A 36 -1.23 -11.82 0.30
N TYR A 37 -1.37 -12.36 1.52
CA TYR A 37 -1.92 -11.67 2.68
C TYR A 37 -1.15 -12.04 3.96
N SER A 38 -1.35 -11.29 5.04
CA SER A 38 -0.91 -11.62 6.38
C SER A 38 -2.12 -11.89 7.27
N ASP A 39 -1.96 -12.78 8.27
CA ASP A 39 -3.00 -13.05 9.26
C ASP A 39 -3.26 -11.81 10.12
N ALA A 40 -2.18 -11.06 10.44
CA ALA A 40 -2.26 -9.75 11.07
C ALA A 40 -1.05 -8.90 10.70
N VAL A 41 -1.18 -7.57 10.87
CA VAL A 41 -0.06 -6.62 10.82
C VAL A 41 -0.06 -5.83 12.12
N ILE A 42 1.07 -5.82 12.82
CA ILE A 42 1.27 -5.06 14.05
C ILE A 42 1.97 -3.76 13.69
N THR A 43 1.51 -2.65 14.25
CA THR A 43 2.08 -1.32 14.07
C THR A 43 2.25 -0.63 15.42
N GLU A 44 3.31 0.17 15.58
CA GLU A 44 3.60 0.90 16.82
C GLU A 44 3.67 2.41 16.59
N GLY A 45 2.53 3.03 16.32
CA GLY A 45 2.43 4.48 16.08
C GLY A 45 2.17 4.81 14.62
N GLY A 46 2.79 5.88 14.12
CA GLY A 46 2.56 6.36 12.75
C GLY A 46 1.24 7.12 12.58
N LYS A 47 1.00 7.61 11.36
CA LYS A 47 -0.22 8.29 10.97
C LYS A 47 -1.19 7.31 10.33
N MET A 48 -2.34 7.06 10.97
CA MET A 48 -3.42 6.25 10.44
C MET A 48 -4.11 6.98 9.27
N VAL A 49 -4.30 6.27 8.16
CA VAL A 49 -5.06 6.73 6.98
C VAL A 49 -6.21 5.76 6.72
N TRP A 50 -7.43 6.27 6.75
CA TRP A 50 -8.66 5.53 6.48
C TRP A 50 -8.97 5.66 4.99
N LEU A 51 -8.81 4.58 4.24
CA LEU A 51 -9.04 4.55 2.80
C LEU A 51 -10.50 4.22 2.51
N ALA A 52 -11.18 5.09 1.78
CA ALA A 52 -12.49 4.80 1.24
C ALA A 52 -12.43 3.67 0.22
N GLY A 53 -13.56 3.04 -0.07
CA GLY A 53 -13.67 2.06 -1.15
C GLY A 53 -13.23 2.66 -2.49
N GLN A 54 -12.33 1.97 -3.17
CA GLN A 54 -11.82 2.34 -4.49
C GLN A 54 -12.26 1.30 -5.51
N THR A 55 -12.76 1.78 -6.64
CA THR A 55 -13.04 1.00 -7.85
C THR A 55 -12.29 1.61 -9.03
N ALA A 56 -12.26 0.92 -10.18
CA ALA A 56 -11.72 1.48 -11.40
C ALA A 56 -12.52 0.94 -12.61
N THR A 57 -13.32 1.79 -13.22
CA THR A 57 -14.09 1.46 -14.43
C THR A 57 -13.50 2.05 -15.71
N VAL A 58 -12.51 2.95 -15.55
CA VAL A 58 -11.71 3.55 -16.63
C VAL A 58 -10.24 3.58 -16.22
N ASP A 59 -9.34 3.55 -17.19
CA ASP A 59 -7.90 3.73 -16.96
C ASP A 59 -7.51 5.23 -16.93
N ASP A 60 -6.20 5.50 -16.77
CA ASP A 60 -5.66 6.87 -16.71
C ASP A 60 -5.83 7.66 -18.03
N ALA A 61 -6.06 6.98 -19.15
CA ALA A 61 -6.35 7.59 -20.45
C ALA A 61 -7.86 7.76 -20.71
N GLY A 62 -8.72 7.39 -19.73
CA GLY A 62 -10.17 7.43 -19.86
C GLY A 62 -10.77 6.26 -20.65
N LYS A 63 -9.97 5.25 -21.01
CA LYS A 63 -10.46 4.06 -21.69
C LYS A 63 -11.25 3.19 -20.72
N SER A 64 -12.40 2.69 -21.19
CA SER A 64 -13.25 1.78 -20.41
C SER A 64 -12.53 0.46 -20.07
N LEU A 65 -12.63 0.07 -18.81
CA LEU A 65 -12.21 -1.22 -18.26
C LEU A 65 -13.38 -2.16 -17.99
N ALA A 66 -14.56 -1.87 -18.57
CA ALA A 66 -15.71 -2.76 -18.46
C ALA A 66 -15.36 -4.16 -19.03
N GLY A 67 -15.57 -5.21 -18.23
CA GLY A 67 -15.21 -6.60 -18.60
C GLY A 67 -13.74 -6.97 -18.44
N ASP A 68 -12.84 -6.02 -18.22
CA ASP A 68 -11.41 -6.25 -18.00
C ASP A 68 -11.09 -6.23 -16.49
N PHE A 69 -11.24 -7.39 -15.83
CA PHE A 69 -10.97 -7.51 -14.39
C PHE A 69 -9.52 -7.17 -14.03
N ASP A 70 -8.55 -7.62 -14.81
CA ASP A 70 -7.13 -7.35 -14.54
C ASP A 70 -6.79 -5.86 -14.68
N GLY A 71 -7.32 -5.23 -15.72
CA GLY A 71 -7.21 -3.79 -15.90
C GLY A 71 -7.79 -3.02 -14.72
N GLN A 72 -8.98 -3.42 -14.23
CA GLN A 72 -9.61 -2.83 -13.05
C GLN A 72 -8.73 -2.99 -11.80
N VAL A 73 -8.20 -4.19 -11.52
CA VAL A 73 -7.31 -4.43 -10.38
C VAL A 73 -6.07 -3.52 -10.46
N ARG A 74 -5.38 -3.52 -11.59
CA ARG A 74 -4.15 -2.72 -11.75
C ARG A 74 -4.43 -1.21 -11.61
N GLN A 75 -5.51 -0.73 -12.21
CA GLN A 75 -5.89 0.68 -12.12
C GLN A 75 -6.31 1.06 -10.70
N LEU A 76 -7.04 0.19 -10.01
CA LEU A 76 -7.45 0.38 -8.63
C LEU A 76 -6.23 0.53 -7.71
N PHE A 77 -5.22 -0.34 -7.82
CA PHE A 77 -3.99 -0.19 -7.03
C PHE A 77 -3.23 1.10 -7.37
N ARG A 78 -3.20 1.55 -8.63
CA ARG A 78 -2.65 2.87 -8.98
C ARG A 78 -3.42 4.01 -8.31
N ASN A 79 -4.75 3.90 -8.23
CA ASN A 79 -5.59 4.90 -7.56
C ASN A 79 -5.32 4.95 -6.05
N LEU A 80 -5.20 3.77 -5.39
CA LEU A 80 -4.82 3.67 -3.98
C LEU A 80 -3.45 4.29 -3.72
N ASP A 81 -2.45 3.99 -4.56
CA ASP A 81 -1.11 4.54 -4.43
C ASP A 81 -1.10 6.06 -4.54
N ARG A 82 -1.79 6.62 -5.55
CA ARG A 82 -1.94 8.08 -5.70
C ARG A 82 -2.65 8.72 -4.49
N THR A 83 -3.63 8.05 -3.90
CA THR A 83 -4.31 8.54 -2.70
C THR A 83 -3.36 8.55 -1.51
N LEU A 84 -2.58 7.48 -1.32
CA LEU A 84 -1.59 7.39 -0.25
C LEU A 84 -0.45 8.39 -0.43
N GLN A 85 0.04 8.60 -1.65
CA GLN A 85 1.07 9.62 -1.94
C GLN A 85 0.63 11.04 -1.52
N LYS A 86 -0.64 11.40 -1.73
CA LYS A 86 -1.20 12.68 -1.23
C LYS A 86 -1.18 12.78 0.30
N ALA A 87 -1.22 11.64 1.00
CA ALA A 87 -1.11 11.58 2.45
C ALA A 87 0.35 11.49 2.94
N GLY A 88 1.32 11.37 2.03
CA GLY A 88 2.75 11.19 2.30
C GLY A 88 3.18 9.74 2.46
N GLY A 89 2.39 8.79 1.97
CA GLY A 89 2.62 7.35 2.04
C GLY A 89 2.70 6.67 0.68
N ARG A 90 2.60 5.35 0.68
CA ARG A 90 2.72 4.47 -0.50
C ARG A 90 1.93 3.16 -0.27
N LEU A 91 1.82 2.29 -1.29
CA LEU A 91 1.08 1.02 -1.19
C LEU A 91 1.54 0.12 -0.04
N SER A 92 2.85 0.07 0.25
CA SER A 92 3.39 -0.73 1.37
C SER A 92 2.97 -0.23 2.75
N ASP A 93 2.32 0.95 2.84
CA ASP A 93 1.78 1.45 4.10
C ASP A 93 0.39 0.89 4.40
N ILE A 94 -0.25 0.21 3.46
CA ILE A 94 -1.52 -0.48 3.72
C ILE A 94 -1.27 -1.63 4.69
N VAL A 95 -1.96 -1.61 5.84
CA VAL A 95 -1.86 -2.64 6.88
C VAL A 95 -3.05 -3.59 6.88
N GLN A 96 -4.18 -3.16 6.33
CA GLN A 96 -5.37 -3.99 6.19
C GLN A 96 -6.17 -3.59 4.96
N MET A 97 -6.74 -4.56 4.26
CA MET A 97 -7.68 -4.34 3.17
C MET A 97 -8.86 -5.32 3.22
N THR A 98 -10.04 -4.83 2.87
CA THR A 98 -11.19 -5.66 2.52
C THR A 98 -11.41 -5.57 1.01
N VAL A 99 -11.45 -6.71 0.36
CA VAL A 99 -11.59 -6.84 -1.09
C VAL A 99 -12.99 -7.40 -1.38
N PHE A 100 -13.79 -6.65 -2.09
CA PHE A 100 -15.11 -7.07 -2.56
C PHE A 100 -14.99 -7.44 -4.04
N ILE A 101 -15.47 -8.62 -4.40
CA ILE A 101 -15.52 -9.10 -5.80
C ILE A 101 -16.94 -9.53 -6.15
N THR A 102 -17.35 -9.31 -7.39
CA THR A 102 -18.71 -9.66 -7.84
C THR A 102 -18.85 -11.11 -8.33
N ASP A 103 -17.75 -11.86 -8.38
CA ASP A 103 -17.76 -13.26 -8.80
C ASP A 103 -16.61 -13.99 -8.08
N VAL A 104 -16.91 -15.11 -7.44
CA VAL A 104 -15.92 -15.93 -6.70
C VAL A 104 -14.77 -16.40 -7.61
N ARG A 105 -15.00 -16.56 -8.91
CA ARG A 105 -13.99 -16.95 -9.90
C ARG A 105 -12.86 -15.93 -10.06
N TYR A 106 -13.08 -14.69 -9.64
CA TYR A 106 -12.03 -13.65 -9.60
C TYR A 106 -11.02 -13.82 -8.46
N GLY A 107 -11.32 -14.67 -7.46
CA GLY A 107 -10.53 -14.78 -6.24
C GLY A 107 -9.07 -15.16 -6.48
N ASP A 108 -8.83 -16.26 -7.20
CA ASP A 108 -7.44 -16.70 -7.47
C ASP A 108 -6.72 -15.74 -8.43
N ARG A 109 -7.44 -15.16 -9.38
CA ARG A 109 -6.89 -14.16 -10.30
C ARG A 109 -6.47 -12.90 -9.56
N PHE A 110 -7.30 -12.41 -8.63
CA PHE A 110 -6.94 -11.28 -7.76
C PHE A 110 -5.73 -11.60 -6.87
N THR A 111 -5.72 -12.78 -6.25
CA THR A 111 -4.60 -13.23 -5.41
C THR A 111 -3.27 -13.14 -6.16
N LYS A 112 -3.22 -13.62 -7.40
CA LYS A 112 -2.01 -13.55 -8.24
C LYS A 112 -1.62 -12.10 -8.56
N LEU A 113 -2.57 -11.27 -8.98
CA LEU A 113 -2.32 -9.86 -9.30
C LEU A 113 -1.86 -9.07 -8.06
N ARG A 114 -2.48 -9.31 -6.90
CA ARG A 114 -2.08 -8.69 -5.64
C ARG A 114 -0.65 -9.07 -5.26
N HIS A 115 -0.30 -10.34 -5.39
CA HIS A 115 1.06 -10.82 -5.13
C HIS A 115 2.08 -10.12 -6.04
N ASP A 116 1.79 -10.02 -7.35
CA ASP A 116 2.66 -9.35 -8.31
C ASP A 116 2.82 -7.83 -8.03
N ILE A 117 1.78 -7.18 -7.49
CA ILE A 117 1.77 -5.73 -7.21
C ILE A 117 2.45 -5.41 -5.88
N LEU A 118 2.10 -6.12 -4.81
CA LEU A 118 2.59 -5.85 -3.45
C LEU A 118 3.91 -6.56 -3.14
N LYS A 119 4.23 -7.62 -3.85
CA LYS A 119 5.48 -8.42 -3.78
C LYS A 119 5.65 -9.22 -2.49
N ASP A 120 6.03 -8.62 -1.38
CA ASP A 120 6.47 -9.31 -0.16
C ASP A 120 5.85 -8.80 1.14
N GLN A 121 5.36 -7.58 1.16
CA GLN A 121 4.74 -6.98 2.36
C GLN A 121 3.22 -6.97 2.19
N PHE A 122 2.58 -8.06 2.58
CA PHE A 122 1.15 -8.22 2.40
C PHE A 122 0.36 -7.76 3.61
N PRO A 123 -0.66 -6.89 3.43
CA PRO A 123 -1.55 -6.47 4.51
C PRO A 123 -2.41 -7.63 5.03
N GLY A 124 -2.96 -7.48 6.24
CA GLY A 124 -4.10 -8.28 6.67
C GLY A 124 -5.21 -8.14 5.63
N SER A 125 -5.89 -9.23 5.24
CA SER A 125 -6.86 -9.15 4.15
C SER A 125 -8.03 -10.10 4.30
N ALA A 126 -9.24 -9.58 4.08
CA ALA A 126 -10.43 -10.39 3.81
C ALA A 126 -10.86 -10.17 2.35
N MET A 127 -11.30 -11.25 1.69
CA MET A 127 -11.90 -11.19 0.35
C MET A 127 -13.31 -11.75 0.40
N ILE A 128 -14.29 -10.96 -0.05
CA ILE A 128 -15.72 -11.23 0.08
C ILE A 128 -16.37 -11.17 -1.30
N THR A 129 -17.15 -12.20 -1.64
CA THR A 129 -17.99 -12.17 -2.84
C THR A 129 -19.32 -11.52 -2.50
N ILE A 130 -19.74 -10.57 -3.31
CA ILE A 130 -20.96 -9.78 -3.15
C ILE A 130 -21.82 -9.83 -4.41
N SER A 131 -23.10 -9.46 -4.29
CA SER A 131 -24.05 -9.47 -5.41
C SER A 131 -23.82 -8.37 -6.45
N GLY A 132 -23.17 -7.26 -6.06
CA GLY A 132 -22.85 -6.15 -6.96
C GLY A 132 -22.21 -4.98 -6.25
N LEU A 133 -21.65 -4.06 -7.03
CA LEU A 133 -21.05 -2.79 -6.61
C LEU A 133 -21.91 -1.62 -7.08
N ALA A 134 -21.73 -0.45 -6.47
CA ALA A 134 -22.48 0.76 -6.82
C ALA A 134 -22.29 1.17 -8.30
N ALA A 135 -21.11 0.92 -8.87
CA ALA A 135 -20.84 1.08 -10.29
C ALA A 135 -21.06 -0.26 -11.01
N PRO A 136 -22.07 -0.43 -11.90
CA PRO A 136 -22.38 -1.73 -12.52
C PRO A 136 -21.24 -2.35 -13.33
N ALA A 137 -20.35 -1.53 -13.89
CA ALA A 137 -19.17 -1.98 -14.64
C ALA A 137 -18.02 -2.47 -13.74
N ALA A 138 -18.03 -2.09 -12.46
CA ALA A 138 -17.00 -2.50 -11.51
C ALA A 138 -17.17 -3.98 -11.13
N LYS A 139 -16.05 -4.71 -11.07
CA LYS A 139 -15.98 -6.11 -10.67
C LYS A 139 -15.25 -6.32 -9.36
N ILE A 140 -14.57 -5.27 -8.90
CA ILE A 140 -13.78 -5.27 -7.67
C ILE A 140 -13.83 -3.89 -7.01
N GLU A 141 -13.87 -3.90 -5.68
CA GLU A 141 -13.67 -2.72 -4.82
C GLU A 141 -12.72 -3.10 -3.69
N ILE A 142 -11.86 -2.18 -3.29
CA ILE A 142 -10.97 -2.34 -2.13
C ILE A 142 -11.11 -1.13 -1.23
N GLN A 143 -11.35 -1.38 0.06
CA GLN A 143 -11.21 -0.42 1.15
C GLN A 143 -10.18 -0.91 2.15
N GLY A 144 -9.65 -0.03 3.00
CA GLY A 144 -8.67 -0.49 4.00
C GLY A 144 -8.09 0.62 4.85
N TYR A 145 -7.01 0.28 5.53
CA TYR A 145 -6.28 1.19 6.41
C TYR A 145 -4.81 1.14 6.08
N ALA A 146 -4.16 2.31 6.17
CA ALA A 146 -2.71 2.42 6.05
C ALA A 146 -2.13 3.12 7.28
N VAL A 147 -0.90 2.78 7.64
CA VAL A 147 -0.14 3.44 8.72
C VAL A 147 1.16 3.94 8.13
N ILE A 148 1.33 5.27 8.09
CA ILE A 148 2.47 5.95 7.50
C ILE A 148 3.45 6.35 8.60
N GLY A 149 4.74 6.04 8.43
CA GLY A 149 5.80 6.39 9.38
C GLY A 149 5.70 5.60 10.69
N ASP A 150 5.33 4.31 10.60
CA ASP A 150 5.36 3.40 11.73
C ASP A 150 6.78 3.23 12.25
N ARG A 151 6.94 3.07 13.58
CA ARG A 151 8.26 2.95 14.21
C ARG A 151 8.56 1.49 14.52
N PRO A 152 9.87 1.07 14.48
CA PRO A 152 10.27 -0.24 14.98
C PRO A 152 9.82 -0.42 16.43
N ALA A 153 9.38 -1.63 16.79
CA ALA A 153 9.24 -2.05 18.17
C ALA A 153 10.57 -1.84 18.91
N LYS A 154 10.51 -1.26 20.11
CA LYS A 154 11.70 -1.08 20.96
C LYS A 154 12.07 -2.38 21.64
#